data_463fc3284fcceef552fcef27349ab896
#
_entry.id   463fc3284fcceef552fcef27349ab896
#
_cell.length_a   1.000
_cell.length_b   1.000
_cell.length_c   1.000
_cell.angle_alpha   90.00
_cell.angle_beta   90.00
_cell.angle_gamma   90.00
#
_symmetry.space_group_name_H-M   'P 1'
#
loop_
_entity.id
_entity.type
_entity.pdbx_description
1 polymer ?
#
loop_
_entity_poly.entity_id
_entity_poly.type
_entity_poly.pdbx_seq_one_letter_code
_entity_poly.pdbx_strand_id
1 'polypeptide(L)'
;MPPILQKLICVIRKMTHQDAISNLADKDNGIKDAIKKYGMPKDRMTDGGFETLFRMIIGQQISVKAANSVWEKLKKIDANNFDNLLNLSDLKLREAGLSRQKITYSRDLSQKIKNRSLVLENLTKLSSEEAHKKLTQVKGIGDWTADIYQLFVLGDMDAFPQADLAIQEGARRYFNLEKRPTANELVKIAEKWKPYRGAGALVMWQIYRVEVHEGSTVN
;
A
#
# COMPACT_ATOMS: atom_id res chain seq x y z
N MET A 1 -22.50 -25.39 -33.29
CA MET A 1 -22.42 -24.35 -32.25
C MET A 1 -21.67 -23.17 -32.83
N PRO A 2 -22.26 -21.98 -32.86
CA PRO A 2 -21.66 -20.83 -33.55
C PRO A 2 -20.54 -20.18 -32.73
N PRO A 3 -19.49 -19.65 -33.38
CA PRO A 3 -18.28 -19.11 -32.73
C PRO A 3 -18.47 -17.68 -32.13
N ILE A 4 -19.69 -17.30 -31.79
CA ILE A 4 -20.03 -15.94 -31.34
C ILE A 4 -19.94 -15.77 -29.83
N LEU A 5 -19.84 -16.86 -29.05
CA LEU A 5 -19.77 -16.79 -27.58
C LEU A 5 -18.35 -16.61 -27.01
N GLN A 6 -17.32 -16.62 -27.85
CA GLN A 6 -15.91 -16.46 -27.41
C GLN A 6 -15.39 -15.02 -27.39
N LYS A 7 -16.20 -14.04 -27.80
CA LYS A 7 -15.77 -12.63 -27.93
C LYS A 7 -16.31 -11.67 -26.86
N LEU A 8 -16.91 -12.15 -25.78
CA LEU A 8 -17.49 -11.30 -24.72
C LEU A 8 -16.93 -11.58 -23.32
N ILE A 9 -15.73 -12.14 -23.22
CA ILE A 9 -14.93 -11.91 -22.02
C ILE A 9 -14.17 -10.60 -22.30
N CYS A 10 -14.89 -9.49 -22.18
CA CYS A 10 -14.25 -8.21 -21.92
C CYS A 10 -13.54 -8.39 -20.59
N VAL A 11 -12.24 -8.70 -20.63
CA VAL A 11 -11.38 -8.60 -19.47
C VAL A 11 -11.54 -7.15 -19.02
N ILE A 12 -12.35 -6.91 -17.99
CA ILE A 12 -12.42 -5.60 -17.34
C ILE A 12 -11.01 -5.38 -16.82
N ARG A 13 -10.22 -4.67 -17.61
CA ARG A 13 -8.84 -4.32 -17.24
C ARG A 13 -8.94 -3.54 -15.95
N LYS A 14 -8.41 -4.10 -14.87
CA LYS A 14 -8.33 -3.40 -13.58
C LYS A 14 -7.59 -2.08 -13.83
N MET A 15 -8.17 -0.96 -13.38
CA MET A 15 -7.57 0.37 -13.50
C MET A 15 -6.17 0.34 -12.87
N THR A 16 -5.17 0.80 -13.61
CA THR A 16 -3.80 0.94 -13.08
C THR A 16 -3.66 2.25 -12.31
N HIS A 17 -2.60 2.38 -11.53
CA HIS A 17 -2.29 3.67 -10.89
C HIS A 17 -2.10 4.78 -11.94
N GLN A 18 -1.46 4.47 -13.05
CA GLN A 18 -1.24 5.44 -14.13
C GLN A 18 -2.55 5.88 -14.80
N ASP A 19 -3.50 4.95 -15.01
CA ASP A 19 -4.83 5.30 -15.50
C ASP A 19 -5.54 6.26 -14.53
N ALA A 20 -5.50 5.96 -13.23
CA ALA A 20 -6.13 6.81 -12.20
C ALA A 20 -5.47 8.19 -12.09
N ILE A 21 -4.12 8.25 -12.18
CA ILE A 21 -3.38 9.52 -12.20
C ILE A 21 -3.73 10.34 -13.44
N SER A 22 -3.86 9.71 -14.61
CA SER A 22 -4.26 10.38 -15.85
C SER A 22 -5.67 10.95 -15.74
N ASN A 23 -6.63 10.14 -15.22
CA ASN A 23 -7.99 10.60 -14.98
C ASN A 23 -8.07 11.77 -13.97
N LEU A 24 -7.18 11.78 -12.98
CA LEU A 24 -7.07 12.90 -12.03
C LEU A 24 -6.47 14.13 -12.70
N ALA A 25 -5.45 13.97 -13.53
CA ALA A 25 -4.81 15.07 -14.27
C ALA A 25 -5.76 15.76 -15.28
N ASP A 26 -6.74 15.03 -15.79
CA ASP A 26 -7.79 15.61 -16.67
C ASP A 26 -8.76 16.51 -15.86
N LYS A 27 -8.84 16.33 -14.55
CA LYS A 27 -9.71 17.10 -13.65
C LYS A 27 -8.98 18.18 -12.85
N ASP A 28 -7.67 18.03 -12.66
CA ASP A 28 -6.85 18.95 -11.85
C ASP A 28 -5.58 19.35 -12.62
N ASN A 29 -5.55 20.57 -13.16
CA ASN A 29 -4.40 21.10 -13.89
C ASN A 29 -3.12 21.10 -13.06
N GLY A 30 -3.19 21.30 -11.74
CA GLY A 30 -2.03 21.25 -10.87
C GLY A 30 -1.39 19.86 -10.86
N ILE A 31 -2.20 18.80 -10.86
CA ILE A 31 -1.70 17.40 -10.99
C ILE A 31 -1.05 17.20 -12.36
N LYS A 32 -1.66 17.71 -13.42
CA LYS A 32 -1.09 17.67 -14.78
C LYS A 32 0.28 18.35 -14.85
N ASP A 33 0.42 19.51 -14.25
CA ASP A 33 1.68 20.26 -14.21
C ASP A 33 2.72 19.57 -13.30
N ALA A 34 2.29 18.98 -12.19
CA ALA A 34 3.16 18.17 -11.33
C ALA A 34 3.75 16.97 -12.09
N ILE A 35 2.92 16.26 -12.88
CA ILE A 35 3.39 15.13 -13.70
C ILE A 35 4.43 15.59 -14.72
N LYS A 36 4.21 16.75 -15.38
CA LYS A 36 5.19 17.30 -16.33
C LYS A 36 6.52 17.63 -15.65
N LYS A 37 6.47 18.18 -14.44
CA LYS A 37 7.67 18.61 -13.69
C LYS A 37 8.43 17.43 -13.05
N TYR A 38 7.72 16.49 -12.44
CA TYR A 38 8.31 15.45 -11.59
C TYR A 38 8.27 14.05 -12.22
N GLY A 39 7.65 13.92 -13.38
CA GLY A 39 7.43 12.65 -14.06
C GLY A 39 6.22 11.87 -13.53
N MET A 40 5.72 10.97 -14.34
CA MET A 40 4.64 10.05 -13.99
C MET A 40 5.10 9.06 -12.90
N PRO A 41 4.39 8.92 -11.78
CA PRO A 41 4.69 7.89 -10.79
C PRO A 41 4.64 6.49 -11.42
N LYS A 42 5.57 5.62 -10.99
CA LYS A 42 5.57 4.22 -11.44
C LYS A 42 4.35 3.49 -10.91
N ASP A 43 3.82 2.57 -11.70
CA ASP A 43 2.83 1.62 -11.21
C ASP A 43 3.46 0.73 -10.12
N ARG A 44 2.74 0.56 -9.01
CA ARG A 44 3.16 -0.22 -7.84
C ARG A 44 2.14 -1.29 -7.48
N MET A 45 1.22 -1.60 -8.40
CA MET A 45 0.30 -2.70 -8.17
C MET A 45 1.09 -3.98 -7.90
N THR A 46 0.67 -4.72 -6.91
CA THR A 46 1.29 -5.97 -6.50
C THR A 46 0.23 -7.02 -6.20
N ASP A 47 0.63 -8.27 -6.28
CA ASP A 47 -0.23 -9.37 -5.87
C ASP A 47 -0.51 -9.31 -4.37
N GLY A 48 -1.71 -9.74 -4.00
CA GLY A 48 -2.13 -9.85 -2.62
C GLY A 48 -1.61 -11.12 -1.96
N GLY A 49 -2.23 -11.45 -0.82
CA GLY A 49 -1.98 -12.68 -0.11
C GLY A 49 -1.21 -12.49 1.20
N PHE A 50 -0.96 -13.62 1.86
CA PHE A 50 -0.27 -13.65 3.14
C PHE A 50 1.10 -13.01 3.09
N GLU A 51 1.92 -13.36 2.08
CA GLU A 51 3.29 -12.85 1.96
C GLU A 51 3.33 -11.33 1.90
N THR A 52 2.43 -10.71 1.15
CA THR A 52 2.37 -9.25 0.99
C THR A 52 2.07 -8.57 2.33
N LEU A 53 1.04 -9.01 3.07
CA LEU A 53 0.74 -8.45 4.40
C LEU A 53 1.86 -8.74 5.40
N PHE A 54 2.43 -9.92 5.37
CA PHE A 54 3.55 -10.28 6.24
C PHE A 54 4.78 -9.40 5.97
N ARG A 55 5.11 -9.16 4.72
CA ARG A 55 6.20 -8.23 4.35
C ARG A 55 5.92 -6.80 4.81
N MET A 56 4.68 -6.33 4.76
CA MET A 56 4.30 -5.03 5.32
C MET A 56 4.56 -4.98 6.83
N ILE A 57 4.19 -6.03 7.59
CA ILE A 57 4.49 -6.14 9.03
C ILE A 57 6.00 -6.14 9.28
N ILE A 58 6.78 -6.92 8.49
CA ILE A 58 8.24 -6.98 8.62
C ILE A 58 8.87 -5.61 8.39
N GLY A 59 8.38 -4.86 7.39
CA GLY A 59 8.93 -3.57 6.99
C GLY A 59 8.68 -2.41 7.97
N GLN A 60 7.77 -2.58 8.94
CA GLN A 60 7.46 -1.50 9.89
C GLN A 60 8.70 -1.08 10.68
N GLN A 61 8.96 0.24 10.74
CA GLN A 61 10.03 0.87 11.54
C GLN A 61 11.46 0.39 11.24
N ILE A 62 11.72 -0.19 10.09
CA ILE A 62 13.07 -0.57 9.64
C ILE A 62 13.28 -0.17 8.17
N SER A 63 14.55 -0.08 7.76
CA SER A 63 14.86 0.22 6.35
C SER A 63 14.45 -0.92 5.41
N VAL A 64 14.20 -0.58 4.14
CA VAL A 64 13.88 -1.57 3.08
C VAL A 64 14.97 -2.65 2.99
N LYS A 65 16.25 -2.27 3.10
CA LYS A 65 17.37 -3.21 3.08
C LYS A 65 17.30 -4.21 4.24
N ALA A 66 17.00 -3.72 5.45
CA ALA A 66 16.84 -4.58 6.64
C ALA A 66 15.61 -5.50 6.49
N ALA A 67 14.47 -4.98 6.04
CA ALA A 67 13.26 -5.77 5.80
C ALA A 67 13.52 -6.90 4.78
N ASN A 68 14.20 -6.61 3.69
CA ASN A 68 14.56 -7.63 2.69
C ASN A 68 15.50 -8.69 3.28
N SER A 69 16.48 -8.31 4.10
CA SER A 69 17.38 -9.28 4.76
C SER A 69 16.61 -10.22 5.70
N VAL A 70 15.67 -9.68 6.49
CA VAL A 70 14.80 -10.48 7.37
C VAL A 70 13.92 -11.41 6.52
N TRP A 71 13.33 -10.91 5.45
CA TRP A 71 12.49 -11.70 4.55
C TRP A 71 13.23 -12.90 3.96
N GLU A 72 14.47 -12.72 3.48
CA GLU A 72 15.27 -13.83 2.94
C GLU A 72 15.58 -14.90 3.99
N LYS A 73 15.80 -14.50 5.25
CA LYS A 73 15.99 -15.48 6.35
C LYS A 73 14.70 -16.23 6.67
N LEU A 74 13.54 -15.54 6.66
CA LEU A 74 12.25 -16.16 6.90
C LEU A 74 11.86 -17.17 5.82
N LYS A 75 12.18 -16.89 4.55
CA LYS A 75 12.00 -17.85 3.46
C LYS A 75 12.82 -19.13 3.66
N LYS A 76 14.06 -19.02 4.15
CA LYS A 76 14.93 -20.21 4.39
C LYS A 76 14.39 -21.16 5.46
N ILE A 77 13.47 -20.71 6.28
CA ILE A 77 12.81 -21.54 7.32
C ILE A 77 11.32 -21.74 7.01
N ASP A 78 10.91 -21.50 5.75
CA ASP A 78 9.54 -21.64 5.24
C ASP A 78 8.49 -20.84 6.04
N ALA A 79 8.89 -19.73 6.67
CA ALA A 79 7.98 -18.86 7.42
C ALA A 79 7.12 -17.96 6.50
N ASN A 80 7.35 -17.97 5.19
CA ASN A 80 6.54 -17.25 4.20
C ASN A 80 5.19 -17.93 3.91
N ASN A 81 4.87 -19.03 4.57
CA ASN A 81 3.57 -19.67 4.58
C ASN A 81 2.94 -19.55 5.97
N PHE A 82 1.65 -19.17 6.03
CA PHE A 82 0.96 -18.90 7.29
C PHE A 82 0.83 -20.14 8.19
N ASP A 83 0.63 -21.35 7.64
CA ASP A 83 0.57 -22.59 8.41
C ASP A 83 1.93 -22.96 8.99
N ASN A 84 2.99 -22.86 8.19
CA ASN A 84 4.35 -23.15 8.63
C ASN A 84 4.79 -22.16 9.70
N LEU A 85 4.50 -20.85 9.54
CA LEU A 85 4.82 -19.82 10.52
C LEU A 85 4.22 -20.12 11.88
N LEU A 86 2.99 -20.64 11.94
CA LEU A 86 2.33 -21.02 13.20
C LEU A 86 3.04 -22.17 13.92
N ASN A 87 3.73 -23.05 13.21
CA ASN A 87 4.43 -24.22 13.76
C ASN A 87 5.88 -23.91 14.19
N LEU A 88 6.45 -22.77 13.78
CA LEU A 88 7.80 -22.36 14.15
C LEU A 88 7.84 -21.84 15.61
N SER A 89 8.94 -22.12 16.32
CA SER A 89 9.15 -21.53 17.64
C SER A 89 9.47 -20.03 17.54
N ASP A 90 9.15 -19.28 18.60
CA ASP A 90 9.51 -17.86 18.68
C ASP A 90 11.02 -17.63 18.60
N LEU A 91 11.83 -18.59 19.10
CA LEU A 91 13.28 -18.52 18.99
C LEU A 91 13.73 -18.50 17.51
N LYS A 92 13.26 -19.44 16.70
CA LYS A 92 13.56 -19.49 15.26
C LYS A 92 13.15 -18.22 14.51
N LEU A 93 11.97 -17.68 14.83
CA LEU A 93 11.48 -16.42 14.23
C LEU A 93 12.34 -15.21 14.65
N ARG A 94 12.85 -15.18 15.89
CA ARG A 94 13.79 -14.14 16.35
C ARG A 94 15.15 -14.25 15.68
N GLU A 95 15.69 -15.44 15.54
CA GLU A 95 16.96 -15.70 14.83
C GLU A 95 16.86 -15.25 13.35
N ALA A 96 15.68 -15.38 12.75
CA ALA A 96 15.41 -14.84 11.43
C ALA A 96 15.29 -13.29 11.40
N GLY A 97 15.20 -12.63 12.58
CA GLY A 97 15.22 -11.17 12.71
C GLY A 97 13.89 -10.52 13.07
N LEU A 98 12.86 -11.29 13.45
CA LEU A 98 11.60 -10.70 13.91
C LEU A 98 11.70 -10.24 15.38
N SER A 99 11.21 -9.03 15.64
CA SER A 99 10.96 -8.58 17.04
C SER A 99 9.80 -9.36 17.66
N ARG A 100 9.71 -9.36 18.99
CA ARG A 100 8.59 -9.97 19.72
C ARG A 100 7.24 -9.47 19.22
N GLN A 101 7.14 -8.18 18.98
CA GLN A 101 5.93 -7.54 18.49
C GLN A 101 5.55 -8.04 17.08
N LYS A 102 6.52 -8.11 16.17
CA LYS A 102 6.29 -8.62 14.81
C LYS A 102 5.93 -10.10 14.79
N ILE A 103 6.48 -10.91 15.69
CA ILE A 103 6.07 -12.31 15.88
C ILE A 103 4.59 -12.37 16.28
N THR A 104 4.17 -11.58 17.28
CA THR A 104 2.77 -11.52 17.71
C THR A 104 1.84 -11.12 16.56
N TYR A 105 2.22 -10.13 15.77
CA TYR A 105 1.43 -9.65 14.62
C TYR A 105 1.35 -10.70 13.52
N SER A 106 2.46 -11.33 13.19
CA SER A 106 2.52 -12.36 12.16
C SER A 106 1.71 -13.59 12.53
N ARG A 107 1.71 -14.00 13.82
CA ARG A 107 0.88 -15.09 14.30
C ARG A 107 -0.61 -14.73 14.27
N ASP A 108 -0.99 -13.50 14.65
CA ASP A 108 -2.39 -13.05 14.57
C ASP A 108 -2.89 -13.06 13.13
N LEU A 109 -2.10 -12.56 12.19
CA LEU A 109 -2.39 -12.62 10.76
C LEU A 109 -2.57 -14.07 10.29
N SER A 110 -1.60 -14.94 10.59
CA SER A 110 -1.62 -16.34 10.21
C SER A 110 -2.84 -17.08 10.78
N GLN A 111 -3.16 -16.86 12.05
CA GLN A 111 -4.29 -17.48 12.71
C GLN A 111 -5.63 -17.03 12.12
N LYS A 112 -5.77 -15.74 11.76
CA LYS A 112 -6.98 -15.21 11.13
C LYS A 112 -7.20 -15.76 9.72
N ILE A 113 -6.13 -16.00 8.97
CA ILE A 113 -6.22 -16.66 7.66
C ILE A 113 -6.58 -18.12 7.85
N LYS A 114 -5.90 -18.84 8.74
CA LYS A 114 -6.14 -20.26 9.00
C LYS A 114 -7.57 -20.57 9.45
N ASN A 115 -8.11 -19.79 10.36
CA ASN A 115 -9.48 -19.97 10.84
C ASN A 115 -10.55 -19.28 9.97
N ARG A 116 -10.13 -18.70 8.82
CA ARG A 116 -10.99 -18.04 7.83
C ARG A 116 -11.74 -16.80 8.34
N SER A 117 -11.34 -16.21 9.47
CA SER A 117 -11.88 -14.91 9.90
C SER A 117 -11.37 -13.76 9.03
N LEU A 118 -10.24 -13.96 8.32
CA LEU A 118 -9.74 -13.11 7.26
C LEU A 118 -9.52 -13.96 6.00
N VAL A 119 -10.34 -13.76 4.98
CA VAL A 119 -10.25 -14.42 3.67
C VAL A 119 -9.77 -13.38 2.68
N LEU A 120 -8.47 -13.39 2.36
CA LEU A 120 -7.81 -12.33 1.58
C LEU A 120 -8.39 -12.21 0.16
N GLU A 121 -8.77 -13.34 -0.45
CA GLU A 121 -9.37 -13.38 -1.79
C GLU A 121 -10.74 -12.71 -1.85
N ASN A 122 -11.41 -12.58 -0.72
CA ASN A 122 -12.70 -11.93 -0.65
C ASN A 122 -12.62 -10.42 -0.46
N LEU A 123 -11.46 -9.86 -0.08
CA LEU A 123 -11.32 -8.43 0.15
C LEU A 123 -11.65 -7.59 -1.10
N THR A 124 -11.37 -8.12 -2.29
CA THR A 124 -11.70 -7.44 -3.57
C THR A 124 -13.20 -7.37 -3.87
N LYS A 125 -14.03 -8.11 -3.12
CA LYS A 125 -15.49 -8.15 -3.28
C LYS A 125 -16.21 -7.27 -2.26
N LEU A 126 -15.48 -6.75 -1.29
CA LEU A 126 -15.99 -5.88 -0.23
C LEU A 126 -15.94 -4.42 -0.66
N SER A 127 -16.74 -3.58 -0.02
CA SER A 127 -16.55 -2.14 -0.10
C SER A 127 -15.21 -1.73 0.51
N SER A 128 -14.69 -0.56 0.14
CA SER A 128 -13.47 0.03 0.69
C SER A 128 -13.47 0.04 2.22
N GLU A 129 -14.57 0.47 2.83
CA GLU A 129 -14.75 0.55 4.28
C GLU A 129 -14.74 -0.84 4.94
N GLU A 130 -15.45 -1.80 4.37
CA GLU A 130 -15.47 -3.18 4.87
C GLU A 130 -14.09 -3.85 4.76
N ALA A 131 -13.39 -3.67 3.64
CA ALA A 131 -12.04 -4.18 3.45
C ALA A 131 -11.07 -3.56 4.46
N HIS A 132 -11.11 -2.24 4.65
CA HIS A 132 -10.34 -1.53 5.65
C HIS A 132 -10.60 -2.07 7.07
N LYS A 133 -11.86 -2.20 7.45
CA LYS A 133 -12.26 -2.75 8.75
C LYS A 133 -11.76 -4.19 8.96
N LYS A 134 -11.79 -5.03 7.92
CA LYS A 134 -11.25 -6.40 7.99
C LYS A 134 -9.73 -6.40 8.18
N LEU A 135 -9.01 -5.57 7.46
CA LEU A 135 -7.55 -5.47 7.57
C LEU A 135 -7.12 -4.96 8.94
N THR A 136 -7.76 -3.91 9.46
CA THR A 136 -7.41 -3.30 10.76
C THR A 136 -7.77 -4.18 11.98
N GLN A 137 -8.56 -5.25 11.81
CA GLN A 137 -8.76 -6.26 12.85
C GLN A 137 -7.51 -7.13 13.11
N VAL A 138 -6.54 -7.12 12.20
CA VAL A 138 -5.27 -7.84 12.38
C VAL A 138 -4.34 -7.01 13.27
N LYS A 139 -3.81 -7.63 14.32
CA LYS A 139 -2.84 -6.94 15.20
C LYS A 139 -1.65 -6.44 14.39
N GLY A 140 -1.32 -5.17 14.55
CA GLY A 140 -0.21 -4.53 13.85
C GLY A 140 -0.54 -4.01 12.46
N ILE A 141 -1.75 -4.21 11.96
CA ILE A 141 -2.25 -3.54 10.77
C ILE A 141 -3.13 -2.37 11.21
N GLY A 142 -2.56 -1.16 11.17
CA GLY A 142 -3.30 0.09 11.38
C GLY A 142 -3.80 0.69 10.07
N ASP A 143 -4.46 1.85 10.18
CA ASP A 143 -5.08 2.54 9.03
C ASP A 143 -4.09 2.75 7.88
N TRP A 144 -2.88 3.23 8.16
CA TRP A 144 -1.86 3.44 7.13
C TRP A 144 -1.54 2.14 6.35
N THR A 145 -1.36 1.00 7.04
CA THR A 145 -1.06 -0.27 6.37
C THR A 145 -2.28 -0.79 5.59
N ALA A 146 -3.49 -0.58 6.11
CA ALA A 146 -4.73 -0.94 5.44
C ALA A 146 -4.91 -0.11 4.16
N ASP A 147 -4.71 1.21 4.22
CA ASP A 147 -4.77 2.10 3.04
C ASP A 147 -3.74 1.72 1.98
N ILE A 148 -2.51 1.41 2.38
CA ILE A 148 -1.45 0.93 1.48
C ILE A 148 -1.87 -0.38 0.79
N TYR A 149 -2.43 -1.34 1.55
CA TYR A 149 -2.89 -2.59 0.98
C TYR A 149 -4.06 -2.37 0.01
N GLN A 150 -5.01 -1.52 0.37
CA GLN A 150 -6.14 -1.17 -0.52
C GLN A 150 -5.64 -0.53 -1.81
N LEU A 151 -4.75 0.43 -1.73
CA LEU A 151 -4.23 1.14 -2.91
C LEU A 151 -3.41 0.20 -3.82
N PHE A 152 -2.43 -0.52 -3.26
CA PHE A 152 -1.47 -1.29 -4.06
C PHE A 152 -1.89 -2.72 -4.39
N VAL A 153 -2.79 -3.31 -3.62
CA VAL A 153 -3.23 -4.70 -3.81
C VAL A 153 -4.67 -4.78 -4.31
N LEU A 154 -5.59 -4.10 -3.63
CA LEU A 154 -7.01 -4.16 -4.01
C LEU A 154 -7.32 -3.25 -5.22
N GLY A 155 -6.45 -2.26 -5.49
CA GLY A 155 -6.63 -1.29 -6.57
C GLY A 155 -7.73 -0.27 -6.28
N ASP A 156 -7.91 0.04 -5.02
CA ASP A 156 -8.76 1.14 -4.59
C ASP A 156 -8.04 2.47 -4.78
N MET A 157 -8.34 3.15 -5.87
CA MET A 157 -7.69 4.40 -6.24
C MET A 157 -8.13 5.59 -5.38
N ASP A 158 -9.09 5.39 -4.49
CA ASP A 158 -9.50 6.40 -3.51
C ASP A 158 -8.98 6.13 -2.09
N ALA A 159 -8.34 4.98 -1.84
CA ALA A 159 -7.66 4.71 -0.57
C ALA A 159 -6.52 5.72 -0.36
N PHE A 160 -6.54 6.41 0.79
CA PHE A 160 -5.70 7.59 1.00
C PHE A 160 -4.96 7.53 2.34
N PRO A 161 -3.65 7.18 2.33
CA PRO A 161 -2.86 7.05 3.56
C PRO A 161 -2.46 8.42 4.11
N GLN A 162 -3.42 9.14 4.66
CA GLN A 162 -3.32 10.52 5.15
C GLN A 162 -2.28 10.74 6.24
N ALA A 163 -1.96 9.69 7.00
CA ALA A 163 -0.95 9.73 8.06
C ALA A 163 0.48 9.56 7.54
N ASP A 164 0.67 9.34 6.24
CA ASP A 164 2.00 9.18 5.63
C ASP A 164 2.75 10.51 5.58
N LEU A 165 3.90 10.56 6.26
CA LEU A 165 4.69 11.78 6.37
C LEU A 165 5.28 12.26 5.04
N ALA A 166 5.58 11.34 4.12
CA ALA A 166 6.10 11.69 2.80
C ALA A 166 5.00 12.27 1.90
N ILE A 167 3.77 11.75 2.01
CA ILE A 167 2.60 12.34 1.34
C ILE A 167 2.32 13.74 1.89
N GLN A 168 2.33 13.91 3.21
CA GLN A 168 2.12 15.21 3.85
C GLN A 168 3.19 16.23 3.42
N GLU A 169 4.47 15.81 3.35
CA GLU A 169 5.54 16.69 2.90
C GLU A 169 5.45 16.97 1.38
N GLY A 170 5.11 15.98 0.58
CA GLY A 170 4.83 16.18 -0.85
C GLY A 170 3.68 17.16 -1.07
N ALA A 171 2.61 17.05 -0.29
CA ALA A 171 1.49 17.97 -0.32
C ALA A 171 1.87 19.39 0.11
N ARG A 172 2.71 19.53 1.15
CA ARG A 172 3.27 20.83 1.55
C ARG A 172 3.92 21.53 0.36
N ARG A 173 4.75 20.82 -0.39
CA ARG A 173 5.46 21.35 -1.57
C ARG A 173 4.52 21.64 -2.72
N TYR A 174 3.63 20.71 -3.01
CA TYR A 174 2.65 20.85 -4.10
C TYR A 174 1.73 22.05 -3.92
N PHE A 175 1.23 22.29 -2.70
CA PHE A 175 0.35 23.40 -2.38
C PHE A 175 1.08 24.67 -1.90
N ASN A 176 2.42 24.64 -1.86
CA ASN A 176 3.25 25.73 -1.35
C ASN A 176 2.83 26.18 0.06
N LEU A 177 2.60 25.23 0.96
CA LEU A 177 2.22 25.49 2.35
C LEU A 177 3.45 25.85 3.18
N GLU A 178 3.29 26.76 4.15
CA GLU A 178 4.36 27.13 5.09
C GLU A 178 4.83 25.92 5.92
N LYS A 179 3.88 25.12 6.38
CA LYS A 179 4.14 23.93 7.19
C LYS A 179 3.46 22.69 6.63
N ARG A 180 3.97 21.53 7.01
CA ARG A 180 3.41 20.24 6.64
C ARG A 180 1.99 20.12 7.21
N PRO A 181 0.98 19.81 6.39
CA PRO A 181 -0.39 19.63 6.85
C PRO A 181 -0.49 18.41 7.78
N THR A 182 -1.35 18.47 8.76
CA THR A 182 -1.76 17.33 9.56
C THR A 182 -2.57 16.34 8.70
N ALA A 183 -2.75 15.11 9.18
CA ALA A 183 -3.57 14.11 8.49
C ALA A 183 -4.99 14.63 8.21
N ASN A 184 -5.62 15.30 9.19
CA ASN A 184 -6.99 15.82 9.03
C ASN A 184 -7.07 17.01 8.04
N GLU A 185 -6.06 17.86 8.00
CA GLU A 185 -5.98 18.94 7.00
C GLU A 185 -5.78 18.35 5.61
N LEU A 186 -4.91 17.32 5.50
CA LEU A 186 -4.63 16.67 4.24
C LEU A 186 -5.85 15.97 3.65
N VAL A 187 -6.69 15.32 4.48
CA VAL A 187 -7.97 14.74 4.04
C VAL A 187 -8.86 15.81 3.40
N LYS A 188 -9.02 16.97 4.06
CA LYS A 188 -9.83 18.08 3.53
C LYS A 188 -9.30 18.59 2.19
N ILE A 189 -7.98 18.72 2.07
CA ILE A 189 -7.32 19.13 0.83
C ILE A 189 -7.57 18.11 -0.30
N ALA A 190 -7.50 16.82 0.02
CA ALA A 190 -7.64 15.73 -0.94
C ALA A 190 -9.09 15.45 -1.37
N GLU A 191 -10.11 16.04 -0.72
CA GLU A 191 -11.54 15.83 -1.08
C GLU A 191 -11.81 16.14 -2.56
N LYS A 192 -11.17 17.17 -3.11
CA LYS A 192 -11.31 17.54 -4.52
C LYS A 192 -10.80 16.47 -5.51
N TRP A 193 -9.98 15.52 -5.04
CA TRP A 193 -9.41 14.45 -5.84
C TRP A 193 -10.30 13.20 -5.92
N LYS A 194 -11.38 13.13 -5.17
CA LYS A 194 -12.30 11.99 -5.25
C LYS A 194 -12.79 11.76 -6.69
N PRO A 195 -12.90 10.48 -7.09
CA PRO A 195 -12.63 9.22 -6.40
C PRO A 195 -11.19 8.71 -6.63
N TYR A 196 -10.19 9.59 -6.77
CA TYR A 196 -8.79 9.29 -7.10
C TYR A 196 -7.81 9.85 -6.06
N ARG A 197 -8.19 9.91 -4.77
CA ARG A 197 -7.31 10.44 -3.71
C ARG A 197 -6.01 9.65 -3.61
N GLY A 198 -6.07 8.32 -3.78
CA GLY A 198 -4.88 7.47 -3.82
C GLY A 198 -3.94 7.80 -4.99
N ALA A 199 -4.51 8.12 -6.15
CA ALA A 199 -3.70 8.62 -7.28
C ALA A 199 -3.03 9.97 -6.94
N GLY A 200 -3.73 10.88 -6.25
CA GLY A 200 -3.14 12.11 -5.70
C GLY A 200 -1.99 11.82 -4.73
N ALA A 201 -2.15 10.83 -3.83
CA ALA A 201 -1.10 10.40 -2.92
C ALA A 201 0.16 9.91 -3.66
N LEU A 202 -0.01 9.16 -4.75
CA LEU A 202 1.12 8.72 -5.59
C LEU A 202 1.90 9.88 -6.19
N VAL A 203 1.20 10.94 -6.64
CA VAL A 203 1.86 12.16 -7.14
C VAL A 203 2.58 12.89 -6.00
N MET A 204 2.00 12.97 -4.80
CA MET A 204 2.67 13.58 -3.63
C MET A 204 3.94 12.80 -3.23
N TRP A 205 3.93 11.46 -3.24
CA TRP A 205 5.13 10.66 -3.05
C TRP A 205 6.19 10.91 -4.12
N GLN A 206 5.78 11.08 -5.38
CA GLN A 206 6.71 11.39 -6.48
C GLN A 206 7.42 12.73 -6.25
N ILE A 207 6.67 13.77 -5.87
CA ILE A 207 7.21 15.09 -5.55
C ILE A 207 8.20 14.99 -4.37
N TYR A 208 7.80 14.31 -3.28
CA TYR A 208 8.66 14.07 -2.13
C TYR A 208 9.95 13.37 -2.53
N ARG A 209 9.87 12.31 -3.32
CA ARG A 209 11.04 11.55 -3.77
C ARG A 209 12.01 12.42 -4.57
N VAL A 210 11.52 13.15 -5.54
CA VAL A 210 12.37 13.97 -6.43
C VAL A 210 12.99 15.14 -5.66
N GLU A 211 12.21 15.87 -4.87
CA GLU A 211 12.72 17.10 -4.22
C GLU A 211 13.50 16.83 -2.94
N VAL A 212 13.26 15.73 -2.23
CA VAL A 212 13.91 15.45 -0.95
C VAL A 212 15.04 14.44 -1.08
N HIS A 213 14.87 13.37 -1.85
CA HIS A 213 15.91 12.34 -1.97
C HIS A 213 16.85 12.59 -3.15
N GLU A 214 16.33 12.96 -4.32
CA GLU A 214 17.16 13.18 -5.51
C GLU A 214 17.80 14.57 -5.50
N GLY A 215 17.12 15.59 -4.94
CA GLY A 215 17.65 16.93 -4.76
C GLY A 215 18.77 17.05 -3.72
N SER A 216 18.89 16.07 -2.80
CA SER A 216 19.96 16.02 -1.79
C SER A 216 21.27 15.40 -2.32
N THR A 217 21.27 14.85 -3.53
CA THR A 217 22.45 14.24 -4.17
C THR A 217 23.17 15.20 -5.12
N VAL A 218 22.77 16.46 -5.22
CA VAL A 218 23.31 17.47 -6.14
C VAL A 218 24.00 18.62 -5.37
N ASN A 219 24.48 18.38 -4.14
CA ASN A 219 25.38 19.33 -3.42
C ASN A 219 26.68 18.67 -3.02
#